data_696086f3a686a9a396bb1971d0928a23
#
_entry.id   696086f3a686a9a396bb1971d0928a23
#
_cell.length_a   1.000
_cell.length_b   1.000
_cell.length_c   1.000
_cell.angle_alpha   90.00
_cell.angle_beta   90.00
_cell.angle_gamma   90.00
#
_symmetry.space_group_name_H-M   'P 1'
#
loop_
_entity.id
_entity.type
_entity.pdbx_description
1 polymer ?
#
loop_
_entity_poly.entity_id
_entity_poly.type
_entity_poly.pdbx_seq_one_letter_code
_entity_poly.pdbx_strand_id
1 'polypeptide(L)'
;ITRESVIRNQFLIDEGDPYNEILANKTLNEIKSLNFFKDVDSKIIDDDVNKTKIINITVEEKPTGEIMAGAGFGTDGEVFEIGVKENNYLGKGLAIDTNLSLGSDKVTGEFNIVNPNYNNSDKLVKFGLRASEADRLSSFGYKSKKIGGLLGTKFEYLEDFKLGIETSSFIEEMETDSTASNRQKKQEGNYFDTYISFDFDYDKRNQKYQTSDGFRSYYSVDLPIISDNNTVTNFYNYKIFNELYENNISSISLSLSSANSITGDDVKLSERLYIPQKKLRGFAKGKVGPVDGTDYIGGNYYAVINLSSTLPQVLSNNQNIDLGTFLDVGNIWGVDDSSLDESSELRSSIGLGVDWFTPVGPLSFSFAHPITKGKNDKTETFRFNLGTTF
;
A
#
# COMPACT_ATOMS: atom_id res chain seq x y z
N ILE A 1 -20.60 6.59 -23.58
CA ILE A 1 -21.24 5.25 -23.72
C ILE A 1 -20.16 4.21 -23.61
N THR A 2 -20.36 3.22 -22.74
CA THR A 2 -19.47 2.07 -22.55
C THR A 2 -19.42 1.23 -23.82
N ARG A 3 -18.23 0.83 -24.24
CA ARG A 3 -18.06 -0.04 -25.40
C ARG A 3 -18.58 -1.43 -25.11
N GLU A 4 -19.19 -2.06 -26.10
CA GLU A 4 -19.69 -3.43 -25.98
C GLU A 4 -18.61 -4.43 -25.54
N SER A 5 -17.37 -4.26 -26.01
CA SER A 5 -16.26 -5.11 -25.63
C SER A 5 -15.99 -5.12 -24.12
N VAL A 6 -16.22 -4.00 -23.42
CA VAL A 6 -16.02 -3.90 -21.95
C VAL A 6 -17.04 -4.78 -21.20
N ILE A 7 -18.26 -4.82 -21.71
CA ILE A 7 -19.32 -5.66 -21.16
C ILE A 7 -19.06 -7.13 -21.52
N ARG A 8 -18.71 -7.43 -22.78
CA ARG A 8 -18.43 -8.79 -23.25
C ARG A 8 -17.25 -9.43 -22.51
N ASN A 9 -16.25 -8.67 -22.12
CA ASN A 9 -15.10 -9.17 -21.36
C ASN A 9 -15.48 -9.71 -19.95
N GLN A 10 -16.70 -9.45 -19.47
CA GLN A 10 -17.20 -9.96 -18.20
C GLN A 10 -17.95 -11.29 -18.36
N PHE A 11 -18.14 -11.75 -19.59
CA PHE A 11 -18.84 -12.99 -19.84
C PHE A 11 -17.96 -14.20 -19.49
N LEU A 12 -18.54 -15.13 -18.73
CA LEU A 12 -17.94 -16.41 -18.37
C LEU A 12 -18.46 -17.55 -19.25
N ILE A 13 -19.30 -17.23 -20.24
CA ILE A 13 -19.85 -18.15 -21.24
C ILE A 13 -19.61 -17.51 -22.59
N ASP A 14 -18.91 -18.19 -23.48
CA ASP A 14 -18.68 -17.73 -24.83
C ASP A 14 -19.86 -18.06 -25.77
N GLU A 15 -19.94 -17.35 -26.90
CA GLU A 15 -20.94 -17.63 -27.93
C GLU A 15 -20.71 -19.04 -28.51
N GLY A 16 -21.71 -19.88 -28.41
CA GLY A 16 -21.64 -21.28 -28.86
C GLY A 16 -21.48 -22.30 -27.74
N ASP A 17 -21.17 -21.84 -26.51
CA ASP A 17 -21.07 -22.72 -25.36
C ASP A 17 -22.44 -23.23 -24.89
N PRO A 18 -22.49 -24.38 -24.23
CA PRO A 18 -23.71 -24.84 -23.55
C PRO A 18 -24.16 -23.82 -22.48
N TYR A 19 -25.45 -23.45 -22.52
CA TYR A 19 -26.01 -22.54 -21.53
C TYR A 19 -25.87 -23.11 -20.11
N ASN A 20 -25.33 -22.28 -19.21
CA ASN A 20 -25.21 -22.56 -17.78
C ASN A 20 -25.74 -21.36 -16.96
N GLU A 21 -26.84 -21.60 -16.23
CA GLU A 21 -27.49 -20.55 -15.43
C GLU A 21 -26.61 -19.97 -14.34
N ILE A 22 -25.75 -20.78 -13.71
CA ILE A 22 -24.81 -20.31 -12.66
C ILE A 22 -23.79 -19.34 -13.26
N LEU A 23 -23.23 -19.69 -14.42
CA LEU A 23 -22.26 -18.83 -15.12
C LEU A 23 -22.92 -17.56 -15.67
N ALA A 24 -24.16 -17.66 -16.17
CA ALA A 24 -24.94 -16.50 -16.61
C ALA A 24 -25.18 -15.52 -15.45
N ASN A 25 -25.58 -16.02 -14.29
CA ASN A 25 -25.77 -15.20 -13.08
C ASN A 25 -24.45 -14.61 -12.57
N LYS A 26 -23.34 -15.35 -12.64
CA LYS A 26 -22.00 -14.82 -12.33
C LYS A 26 -21.63 -13.69 -13.29
N THR A 27 -21.82 -13.86 -14.61
CA THR A 27 -21.59 -12.82 -15.61
C THR A 27 -22.34 -11.53 -15.27
N LEU A 28 -23.60 -11.61 -14.87
CA LEU A 28 -24.36 -10.43 -14.45
C LEU A 28 -23.76 -9.75 -13.22
N ASN A 29 -23.29 -10.53 -12.27
CA ASN A 29 -22.62 -9.99 -11.08
C ASN A 29 -21.29 -9.31 -11.45
N GLU A 30 -20.53 -9.88 -12.37
CA GLU A 30 -19.28 -9.26 -12.87
C GLU A 30 -19.59 -7.93 -13.58
N ILE A 31 -20.61 -7.87 -14.44
CA ILE A 31 -21.04 -6.62 -15.09
C ILE A 31 -21.48 -5.57 -14.05
N LYS A 32 -22.25 -5.97 -13.03
CA LYS A 32 -22.65 -5.09 -11.93
C LYS A 32 -21.44 -4.60 -11.12
N SER A 33 -20.46 -5.47 -10.94
CA SER A 33 -19.24 -5.15 -10.16
C SER A 33 -18.35 -4.09 -10.82
N LEU A 34 -18.45 -3.88 -12.14
CA LEU A 34 -17.78 -2.77 -12.84
C LEU A 34 -18.18 -1.41 -12.29
N ASN A 35 -19.39 -1.32 -11.70
CA ASN A 35 -19.93 -0.09 -11.13
C ASN A 35 -20.08 1.07 -12.14
N PHE A 36 -20.20 0.75 -13.44
CA PHE A 36 -20.41 1.71 -14.51
C PHE A 36 -21.88 1.99 -14.80
N PHE A 37 -22.75 1.12 -14.29
CA PHE A 37 -24.17 1.09 -14.59
C PHE A 37 -25.00 1.36 -13.34
N LYS A 38 -26.11 2.09 -13.53
CA LYS A 38 -27.12 2.31 -12.52
C LYS A 38 -28.01 1.06 -12.40
N ASP A 39 -28.31 0.44 -13.55
CA ASP A 39 -29.09 -0.79 -13.62
C ASP A 39 -28.52 -1.73 -14.68
N VAL A 40 -28.58 -3.03 -14.39
CA VAL A 40 -28.19 -4.12 -15.28
C VAL A 40 -29.27 -5.19 -15.22
N ASP A 41 -30.02 -5.35 -16.30
CA ASP A 41 -31.05 -6.36 -16.46
C ASP A 41 -30.67 -7.39 -17.54
N SER A 42 -31.16 -8.62 -17.38
CA SER A 42 -30.96 -9.67 -18.38
C SER A 42 -32.25 -10.38 -18.70
N LYS A 43 -32.45 -10.67 -20.00
CA LYS A 43 -33.54 -11.52 -20.48
C LYS A 43 -32.97 -12.67 -21.29
N ILE A 44 -33.37 -13.87 -20.92
CA ILE A 44 -33.03 -15.10 -21.63
C ILE A 44 -34.21 -15.45 -22.50
N ILE A 45 -33.96 -15.61 -23.80
CA ILE A 45 -34.96 -15.96 -24.81
C ILE A 45 -34.56 -17.30 -25.39
N ASP A 46 -35.49 -18.24 -25.38
CA ASP A 46 -35.34 -19.54 -26.06
C ASP A 46 -35.60 -19.37 -27.56
N ASP A 47 -34.63 -19.73 -28.37
CA ASP A 47 -34.79 -19.83 -29.84
C ASP A 47 -35.05 -21.30 -30.21
N ASP A 48 -36.30 -21.64 -30.31
CA ASP A 48 -36.74 -22.99 -30.61
C ASP A 48 -36.33 -23.49 -32.00
N VAL A 49 -36.06 -22.55 -32.95
CA VAL A 49 -35.64 -22.87 -34.31
C VAL A 49 -34.21 -23.37 -34.35
N ASN A 50 -33.31 -22.64 -33.68
CA ASN A 50 -31.90 -22.97 -33.67
C ASN A 50 -31.47 -23.77 -32.43
N LYS A 51 -32.40 -24.06 -31.50
CA LYS A 51 -32.19 -24.73 -30.20
C LYS A 51 -31.08 -24.03 -29.38
N THR A 52 -31.08 -22.71 -29.41
CA THR A 52 -30.12 -21.85 -28.70
C THR A 52 -30.84 -20.97 -27.69
N LYS A 53 -30.08 -20.46 -26.70
CA LYS A 53 -30.55 -19.41 -25.78
C LYS A 53 -29.89 -18.10 -26.10
N ILE A 54 -30.67 -17.05 -26.24
CA ILE A 54 -30.17 -15.68 -26.48
C ILE A 54 -30.19 -14.94 -25.15
N ILE A 55 -29.06 -14.49 -24.68
CA ILE A 55 -28.93 -13.70 -23.47
C ILE A 55 -28.87 -12.22 -23.86
N ASN A 56 -29.98 -11.51 -23.65
CA ASN A 56 -30.04 -10.06 -23.87
C ASN A 56 -29.73 -9.34 -22.57
N ILE A 57 -28.66 -8.53 -22.58
CA ILE A 57 -28.27 -7.67 -21.44
C ILE A 57 -28.63 -6.23 -21.79
N THR A 58 -29.38 -5.60 -20.89
CA THR A 58 -29.74 -4.18 -20.97
C THR A 58 -29.07 -3.45 -19.81
N VAL A 59 -28.37 -2.34 -20.10
CA VAL A 59 -27.67 -1.55 -19.11
C VAL A 59 -28.12 -0.09 -19.14
N GLU A 60 -28.23 0.54 -17.97
CA GLU A 60 -28.40 1.99 -17.82
C GLU A 60 -27.11 2.58 -17.24
N GLU A 61 -26.42 3.42 -18.01
CA GLU A 61 -25.16 4.01 -17.57
C GLU A 61 -25.34 5.06 -16.47
N LYS A 62 -24.32 5.21 -15.64
CA LYS A 62 -24.20 6.30 -14.64
C LYS A 62 -22.85 7.02 -14.80
N PRO A 63 -22.73 8.23 -14.25
CA PRO A 63 -21.41 8.90 -14.17
C PRO A 63 -20.40 8.01 -13.45
N THR A 64 -19.20 7.87 -14.02
CA THR A 64 -18.10 7.04 -13.51
C THR A 64 -16.94 7.87 -12.98
N GLY A 65 -17.02 9.21 -13.15
CA GLY A 65 -16.05 10.17 -12.62
C GLY A 65 -16.36 10.54 -11.17
N GLU A 66 -15.32 10.61 -10.36
CA GLU A 66 -15.37 10.95 -8.94
C GLU A 66 -14.34 12.04 -8.64
N ILE A 67 -14.71 13.00 -7.79
CA ILE A 67 -13.79 13.97 -7.20
C ILE A 67 -13.66 13.62 -5.74
N MET A 68 -12.42 13.42 -5.29
CA MET A 68 -12.10 13.09 -3.91
C MET A 68 -11.38 14.27 -3.26
N ALA A 69 -11.72 14.60 -2.05
CA ALA A 69 -10.99 15.54 -1.21
C ALA A 69 -10.95 15.02 0.21
N GLY A 70 -9.78 14.98 0.79
CA GLY A 70 -9.54 14.47 2.12
C GLY A 70 -8.62 15.38 2.93
N ALA A 71 -8.77 15.33 4.24
CA ALA A 71 -7.85 15.96 5.18
C ALA A 71 -7.60 15.01 6.33
N GLY A 72 -6.34 14.85 6.70
CA GLY A 72 -5.91 14.06 7.85
C GLY A 72 -5.12 14.92 8.83
N PHE A 73 -5.35 14.70 10.11
CA PHE A 73 -4.59 15.30 11.20
C PHE A 73 -4.10 14.20 12.14
N GLY A 74 -2.89 14.35 12.60
CA GLY A 74 -2.35 13.40 13.56
C GLY A 74 -1.05 13.87 14.18
N THR A 75 -0.48 13.03 15.00
CA THR A 75 0.79 13.27 15.67
C THR A 75 1.95 13.48 14.68
N ASP A 76 1.80 12.98 13.43
CA ASP A 76 2.79 13.14 12.35
C ASP A 76 2.59 14.41 11.50
N GLY A 77 1.66 15.26 11.89
CA GLY A 77 1.31 16.45 11.14
C GLY A 77 0.00 16.31 10.37
N GLU A 78 -0.19 17.20 9.44
CA GLU A 78 -1.38 17.32 8.61
C GLU A 78 -1.11 16.81 7.20
N VAL A 79 -2.14 16.25 6.58
CA VAL A 79 -2.15 15.86 5.18
C VAL A 79 -3.45 16.31 4.55
N PHE A 80 -3.35 16.95 3.39
CA PHE A 80 -4.49 17.29 2.54
C PHE A 80 -4.36 16.53 1.24
N GLU A 81 -5.45 15.92 0.79
CA GLU A 81 -5.47 15.17 -0.47
C GLU A 81 -6.61 15.67 -1.34
N ILE A 82 -6.33 15.80 -2.63
CA ILE A 82 -7.34 16.05 -3.65
C ILE A 82 -7.06 15.13 -4.82
N GLY A 83 -8.11 14.48 -5.31
CA GLY A 83 -8.00 13.54 -6.41
C GLY A 83 -9.17 13.62 -7.36
N VAL A 84 -8.93 13.20 -8.59
CA VAL A 84 -9.95 13.01 -9.62
C VAL A 84 -9.76 11.62 -10.19
N LYS A 85 -10.82 10.83 -10.19
CA LYS A 85 -10.81 9.48 -10.71
C LYS A 85 -11.92 9.32 -11.74
N GLU A 86 -11.60 8.72 -12.87
CA GLU A 86 -12.55 8.30 -13.89
C GLU A 86 -12.38 6.80 -14.11
N ASN A 87 -13.40 6.00 -13.84
CA ASN A 87 -13.29 4.54 -13.89
C ASN A 87 -13.58 3.93 -15.26
N ASN A 88 -14.16 4.71 -16.20
CA ASN A 88 -14.53 4.23 -17.51
C ASN A 88 -14.22 5.27 -18.61
N TYR A 89 -12.97 5.70 -18.68
CA TYR A 89 -12.54 6.74 -19.60
C TYR A 89 -12.87 6.43 -21.05
N LEU A 90 -13.63 7.32 -21.69
CA LEU A 90 -14.14 7.18 -23.05
C LEU A 90 -14.94 5.87 -23.30
N GLY A 91 -15.56 5.31 -22.27
CA GLY A 91 -16.30 4.06 -22.36
C GLY A 91 -15.43 2.82 -22.61
N LYS A 92 -14.11 2.91 -22.41
CA LYS A 92 -13.16 1.83 -22.70
C LYS A 92 -12.85 0.93 -21.52
N GLY A 93 -13.48 1.15 -20.36
CA GLY A 93 -13.13 0.44 -19.11
C GLY A 93 -11.75 0.81 -18.58
N LEU A 94 -11.15 1.91 -19.07
CA LEU A 94 -9.88 2.42 -18.55
C LEU A 94 -10.13 3.29 -17.34
N ALA A 95 -9.41 3.03 -16.25
CA ALA A 95 -9.39 3.92 -15.10
C ALA A 95 -8.28 4.96 -15.26
N ILE A 96 -8.61 6.23 -15.04
CA ILE A 96 -7.64 7.33 -14.90
C ILE A 96 -7.78 7.87 -13.50
N ASP A 97 -6.65 7.99 -12.81
CA ASP A 97 -6.56 8.49 -11.44
C ASP A 97 -5.49 9.58 -11.37
N THR A 98 -5.84 10.72 -10.78
CA THR A 98 -4.90 11.80 -10.50
C THR A 98 -5.06 12.20 -9.07
N ASN A 99 -3.98 12.18 -8.31
CA ASN A 99 -3.97 12.52 -6.89
C ASN A 99 -2.84 13.51 -6.56
N LEU A 100 -3.16 14.51 -5.73
CA LEU A 100 -2.22 15.43 -5.11
C LEU A 100 -2.35 15.32 -3.60
N SER A 101 -1.27 14.93 -2.95
CA SER A 101 -1.17 14.82 -1.48
C SER A 101 -0.18 15.87 -0.97
N LEU A 102 -0.63 16.70 -0.04
CA LEU A 102 0.13 17.78 0.59
C LEU A 102 0.27 17.46 2.09
N GLY A 103 1.42 16.92 2.47
CA GLY A 103 1.76 16.64 3.87
C GLY A 103 2.79 17.62 4.41
N SER A 104 2.97 17.61 5.73
CA SER A 104 3.92 18.50 6.41
C SER A 104 5.37 18.28 6.00
N ASP A 105 5.75 17.04 5.69
CA ASP A 105 7.12 16.65 5.32
C ASP A 105 7.23 16.06 3.91
N LYS A 106 6.08 15.97 3.19
CA LYS A 106 6.07 15.38 1.85
C LYS A 106 4.92 15.90 1.01
N VAL A 107 5.25 16.25 -0.22
CA VAL A 107 4.27 16.55 -1.28
C VAL A 107 4.39 15.47 -2.36
N THR A 108 3.25 14.95 -2.84
CA THR A 108 3.25 13.93 -3.91
C THR A 108 2.13 14.21 -4.90
N GLY A 109 2.48 14.24 -6.19
CA GLY A 109 1.53 14.26 -7.30
C GLY A 109 1.65 12.96 -8.08
N GLU A 110 0.51 12.33 -8.38
CA GLU A 110 0.45 11.08 -9.14
C GLU A 110 -0.60 11.18 -10.25
N PHE A 111 -0.29 10.58 -11.38
CA PHE A 111 -1.21 10.37 -12.49
C PHE A 111 -1.08 8.93 -12.94
N ASN A 112 -2.18 8.20 -12.97
CA ASN A 112 -2.19 6.79 -13.35
C ASN A 112 -3.25 6.53 -14.42
N ILE A 113 -2.92 5.66 -15.37
CA ILE A 113 -3.86 5.04 -16.31
C ILE A 113 -3.78 3.55 -16.10
N VAL A 114 -4.92 2.93 -15.82
CA VAL A 114 -5.03 1.49 -15.56
C VAL A 114 -6.02 0.87 -16.53
N ASN A 115 -5.56 -0.15 -17.27
CA ASN A 115 -6.41 -1.05 -18.01
C ASN A 115 -6.53 -2.36 -17.23
N PRO A 116 -7.66 -2.64 -16.58
CA PRO A 116 -7.80 -3.86 -15.76
C PRO A 116 -7.87 -5.15 -16.60
N ASN A 117 -8.30 -5.05 -17.86
CA ASN A 117 -8.52 -6.19 -18.75
C ASN A 117 -7.79 -5.98 -20.07
N TYR A 118 -6.47 -5.87 -20.02
CA TYR A 118 -5.66 -5.64 -21.20
C TYR A 118 -5.79 -6.78 -22.23
N ASN A 119 -6.13 -6.42 -23.46
CA ASN A 119 -6.33 -7.36 -24.58
C ASN A 119 -7.34 -8.47 -24.27
N ASN A 120 -8.45 -8.12 -23.60
CA ASN A 120 -9.52 -9.05 -23.20
C ASN A 120 -9.03 -10.21 -22.33
N SER A 121 -8.07 -9.93 -21.46
CA SER A 121 -7.53 -10.90 -20.49
C SER A 121 -7.64 -10.32 -19.08
N ASP A 122 -7.50 -11.17 -18.06
CA ASP A 122 -7.50 -10.77 -16.65
C ASP A 122 -6.17 -10.10 -16.23
N LYS A 123 -5.43 -9.55 -17.19
CA LYS A 123 -4.16 -8.87 -16.96
C LYS A 123 -4.39 -7.38 -16.84
N LEU A 124 -4.10 -6.85 -15.67
CA LEU A 124 -4.03 -5.42 -15.45
C LEU A 124 -2.74 -4.86 -16.06
N VAL A 125 -2.85 -3.78 -16.83
CA VAL A 125 -1.70 -2.99 -17.28
C VAL A 125 -1.85 -1.58 -16.73
N LYS A 126 -0.80 -1.06 -16.12
CA LYS A 126 -0.75 0.26 -15.50
C LYS A 126 0.38 1.08 -16.11
N PHE A 127 0.08 2.33 -16.45
CA PHE A 127 1.05 3.38 -16.70
C PHE A 127 0.87 4.47 -15.64
N GLY A 128 1.97 4.97 -15.08
CA GLY A 128 1.92 6.01 -14.06
C GLY A 128 3.02 7.04 -14.23
N LEU A 129 2.72 8.27 -13.82
CA LEU A 129 3.69 9.36 -13.63
C LEU A 129 3.62 9.78 -12.17
N ARG A 130 4.78 10.05 -11.56
CA ARG A 130 4.88 10.47 -10.17
C ARG A 130 5.91 11.58 -10.02
N ALA A 131 5.51 12.60 -9.25
CA ALA A 131 6.42 13.62 -8.75
C ALA A 131 6.28 13.69 -7.23
N SER A 132 7.39 13.72 -6.50
CA SER A 132 7.36 13.86 -5.05
C SER A 132 8.52 14.70 -4.55
N GLU A 133 8.25 15.49 -3.52
CA GLU A 133 9.24 16.22 -2.75
C GLU A 133 9.10 15.81 -1.29
N ALA A 134 10.17 15.33 -0.69
CA ALA A 134 10.23 14.96 0.73
C ALA A 134 11.27 15.85 1.41
N ASP A 135 10.79 16.80 2.23
CA ASP A 135 11.64 17.65 3.05
C ASP A 135 11.81 17.01 4.43
N ARG A 136 12.99 16.46 4.65
CA ARG A 136 13.36 15.75 5.86
C ARG A 136 14.63 16.31 6.50
N LEU A 137 15.01 17.55 6.14
CA LEU A 137 16.21 18.21 6.63
C LEU A 137 16.27 18.23 8.16
N SER A 138 15.17 18.60 8.83
CA SER A 138 15.13 18.71 10.30
C SER A 138 15.15 17.38 11.05
N SER A 139 14.83 16.26 10.36
CA SER A 139 14.65 14.97 11.01
C SER A 139 15.67 13.93 10.61
N PHE A 140 16.10 13.97 9.36
CA PHE A 140 16.95 12.95 8.73
C PHE A 140 18.14 13.56 7.99
N GLY A 141 18.27 14.90 8.00
CA GLY A 141 19.39 15.62 7.42
C GLY A 141 19.39 15.72 5.90
N TYR A 142 18.30 15.35 5.20
CA TYR A 142 18.23 15.43 3.73
C TYR A 142 16.86 15.85 3.20
N LYS A 143 16.87 16.35 1.99
CA LYS A 143 15.70 16.63 1.15
C LYS A 143 15.84 15.91 -0.18
N SER A 144 14.75 15.34 -0.68
CA SER A 144 14.73 14.60 -1.95
C SER A 144 13.57 15.04 -2.81
N LYS A 145 13.83 15.31 -4.08
CA LYS A 145 12.83 15.55 -5.12
C LYS A 145 12.95 14.46 -6.16
N LYS A 146 11.86 13.73 -6.39
CA LYS A 146 11.80 12.64 -7.38
C LYS A 146 10.74 12.92 -8.42
N ILE A 147 11.07 12.73 -9.69
CA ILE A 147 10.12 12.73 -10.79
C ILE A 147 10.38 11.54 -11.70
N GLY A 148 9.34 10.85 -12.10
CA GLY A 148 9.50 9.68 -12.95
C GLY A 148 8.21 9.06 -13.41
N GLY A 149 8.36 7.91 -14.06
CA GLY A 149 7.24 7.14 -14.59
C GLY A 149 7.41 5.66 -14.35
N LEU A 150 6.31 4.95 -14.47
CA LEU A 150 6.26 3.51 -14.32
C LEU A 150 5.34 2.86 -15.36
N LEU A 151 5.65 1.62 -15.69
CA LEU A 151 4.82 0.74 -16.49
C LEU A 151 4.80 -0.63 -15.82
N GLY A 152 3.62 -1.13 -15.53
CA GLY A 152 3.48 -2.40 -14.82
C GLY A 152 2.34 -3.26 -15.31
N THR A 153 2.40 -4.53 -14.98
CA THR A 153 1.33 -5.51 -15.19
C THR A 153 1.14 -6.33 -13.92
N LYS A 154 -0.10 -6.72 -13.65
CA LYS A 154 -0.45 -7.62 -12.54
C LYS A 154 -1.55 -8.56 -12.99
N PHE A 155 -1.41 -9.82 -12.63
CA PHE A 155 -2.37 -10.86 -12.99
C PHE A 155 -2.41 -11.96 -11.91
N GLU A 156 -3.52 -12.67 -11.86
CA GLU A 156 -3.64 -13.87 -11.03
C GLU A 156 -3.01 -15.05 -11.74
N TYR A 157 -1.92 -15.58 -11.17
CA TYR A 157 -1.16 -16.72 -11.75
C TYR A 157 -1.73 -18.05 -11.28
N LEU A 158 -2.13 -18.13 -10.03
CA LEU A 158 -2.86 -19.23 -9.41
C LEU A 158 -3.97 -18.62 -8.54
N GLU A 159 -4.94 -19.44 -8.15
CA GLU A 159 -6.04 -19.03 -7.26
C GLU A 159 -5.48 -18.33 -6.01
N ASP A 160 -5.94 -17.10 -5.75
CA ASP A 160 -5.51 -16.21 -4.67
C ASP A 160 -4.03 -15.76 -4.71
N PHE A 161 -3.28 -16.14 -5.76
CA PHE A 161 -1.89 -15.78 -5.92
C PHE A 161 -1.71 -14.84 -7.13
N LYS A 162 -1.33 -13.59 -6.86
CA LYS A 162 -1.10 -12.56 -7.87
C LYS A 162 0.38 -12.29 -8.05
N LEU A 163 0.79 -12.18 -9.31
CA LEU A 163 2.12 -11.77 -9.73
C LEU A 163 2.05 -10.39 -10.36
N GLY A 164 2.89 -9.48 -9.90
CA GLY A 164 3.12 -8.17 -10.49
C GLY A 164 4.52 -8.02 -11.03
N ILE A 165 4.64 -7.32 -12.15
CA ILE A 165 5.91 -6.92 -12.75
C ILE A 165 5.79 -5.45 -13.12
N GLU A 166 6.72 -4.63 -12.65
CA GLU A 166 6.72 -3.19 -12.91
C GLU A 166 8.13 -2.74 -13.29
N THR A 167 8.22 -1.85 -14.24
CA THR A 167 9.44 -1.09 -14.53
C THR A 167 9.20 0.37 -14.18
N SER A 168 10.14 0.98 -13.47
CA SER A 168 10.06 2.39 -13.06
C SER A 168 11.38 3.11 -13.31
N SER A 169 11.29 4.36 -13.75
CA SER A 169 12.47 5.22 -13.97
C SER A 169 12.23 6.56 -13.31
N PHE A 170 13.22 7.04 -12.55
CA PHE A 170 13.15 8.28 -11.79
C PHE A 170 14.43 9.09 -11.94
N ILE A 171 14.26 10.41 -11.97
CA ILE A 171 15.32 11.37 -11.68
C ILE A 171 15.11 11.85 -10.27
N GLU A 172 16.16 11.82 -9.45
CA GLU A 172 16.15 12.28 -8.07
C GLU A 172 17.20 13.37 -7.87
N GLU A 173 16.82 14.51 -7.28
CA GLU A 173 17.69 15.52 -6.74
C GLU A 173 17.73 15.37 -5.23
N MET A 174 18.94 15.22 -4.66
CA MET A 174 19.16 15.11 -3.22
C MET A 174 20.00 16.25 -2.70
N GLU A 175 19.52 16.91 -1.66
CA GLU A 175 20.18 17.97 -0.91
C GLU A 175 20.34 17.55 0.55
N THR A 176 21.40 17.99 1.24
CA THR A 176 21.57 17.74 2.68
C THR A 176 21.58 19.04 3.48
N ASP A 177 21.38 18.93 4.80
CA ASP A 177 21.48 20.07 5.70
C ASP A 177 22.94 20.55 5.82
N SER A 178 23.13 21.83 6.14
CA SER A 178 24.46 22.43 6.38
C SER A 178 25.20 21.74 7.53
N THR A 179 24.47 21.22 8.50
CA THR A 179 24.98 20.48 9.68
C THR A 179 25.17 18.99 9.44
N ALA A 180 24.74 18.47 8.28
CA ALA A 180 24.92 17.07 7.92
C ALA A 180 26.37 16.62 7.94
N SER A 181 26.61 15.35 8.21
CA SER A 181 27.96 14.77 8.22
C SER A 181 28.58 14.81 6.83
N ASN A 182 29.92 14.72 6.78
CA ASN A 182 30.63 14.64 5.49
C ASN A 182 30.21 13.43 4.65
N ARG A 183 29.72 12.37 5.28
CA ARG A 183 29.18 11.18 4.60
C ARG A 183 27.86 11.49 3.93
N GLN A 184 26.94 12.13 4.65
CA GLN A 184 25.66 12.55 4.09
C GLN A 184 25.87 13.53 2.93
N LYS A 185 26.75 14.52 3.09
CA LYS A 185 27.08 15.52 2.05
C LYS A 185 27.68 14.91 0.77
N LYS A 186 28.37 13.79 0.85
CA LYS A 186 28.86 13.06 -0.33
C LYS A 186 27.73 12.48 -1.21
N GLN A 187 26.52 12.36 -0.65
CA GLN A 187 25.35 11.83 -1.37
C GLN A 187 24.47 12.93 -1.98
N GLU A 188 24.88 14.21 -1.88
CA GLU A 188 24.21 15.29 -2.63
C GLU A 188 24.42 15.11 -4.12
N GLY A 189 23.38 15.39 -4.89
CA GLY A 189 23.47 15.36 -6.34
C GLY A 189 22.19 14.91 -7.03
N ASN A 190 22.33 14.68 -8.33
CA ASN A 190 21.28 14.18 -9.18
C ASN A 190 21.55 12.73 -9.52
N TYR A 191 20.52 11.90 -9.42
CA TYR A 191 20.56 10.48 -9.67
C TYR A 191 19.53 10.10 -10.73
N PHE A 192 19.90 9.18 -11.59
CA PHE A 192 18.96 8.53 -12.51
C PHE A 192 18.91 7.05 -12.18
N ASP A 193 17.72 6.58 -11.80
CA ASP A 193 17.53 5.22 -11.36
C ASP A 193 16.38 4.56 -12.15
N THR A 194 16.64 3.38 -12.70
CA THR A 194 15.64 2.53 -13.35
C THR A 194 15.64 1.16 -12.68
N TYR A 195 14.47 0.74 -12.22
CA TYR A 195 14.25 -0.54 -11.55
C TYR A 195 13.32 -1.44 -12.35
N ILE A 196 13.48 -2.73 -12.19
CA ILE A 196 12.44 -3.72 -12.42
C ILE A 196 12.01 -4.29 -11.07
N SER A 197 10.71 -4.25 -10.83
CA SER A 197 10.10 -4.71 -9.57
C SER A 197 9.26 -5.95 -9.83
N PHE A 198 9.33 -6.90 -8.92
CA PHE A 198 8.45 -8.06 -8.89
C PHE A 198 7.69 -8.06 -7.57
N ASP A 199 6.39 -8.28 -7.62
CA ASP A 199 5.55 -8.47 -6.44
C ASP A 199 4.79 -9.80 -6.53
N PHE A 200 4.74 -10.48 -5.39
CA PHE A 200 4.08 -11.75 -5.18
C PHE A 200 3.10 -11.60 -4.02
N ASP A 201 1.81 -11.76 -4.28
CA ASP A 201 0.75 -11.50 -3.32
C ASP A 201 -0.16 -12.73 -3.20
N TYR A 202 -0.01 -13.47 -2.10
CA TYR A 202 -0.84 -14.62 -1.78
C TYR A 202 -1.79 -14.27 -0.64
N ASP A 203 -3.09 -14.12 -0.97
CA ASP A 203 -4.12 -13.58 -0.08
C ASP A 203 -5.26 -14.58 0.15
N LYS A 204 -5.18 -15.29 1.26
CA LYS A 204 -6.15 -16.28 1.74
C LYS A 204 -7.03 -15.75 2.89
N ARG A 205 -7.16 -14.44 3.00
CA ARG A 205 -8.04 -13.84 4.00
C ARG A 205 -9.50 -14.05 3.61
N ASN A 206 -10.35 -14.29 4.60
CA ASN A 206 -11.80 -14.41 4.40
C ASN A 206 -12.42 -13.13 3.80
N GLN A 207 -11.88 -11.96 4.14
CA GLN A 207 -12.25 -10.65 3.57
C GLN A 207 -11.09 -9.67 3.70
N LYS A 208 -11.03 -8.68 2.80
CA LYS A 208 -9.93 -7.69 2.79
C LYS A 208 -10.05 -6.63 3.87
N TYR A 209 -11.29 -6.28 4.22
CA TYR A 209 -11.61 -5.31 5.26
C TYR A 209 -12.19 -6.05 6.47
N GLN A 210 -11.80 -5.65 7.70
CA GLN A 210 -12.18 -6.33 8.95
C GLN A 210 -11.91 -7.85 8.91
N THR A 211 -10.75 -8.23 8.41
CA THR A 211 -10.32 -9.63 8.34
C THR A 211 -10.40 -10.31 9.70
N SER A 212 -11.11 -11.43 9.80
CA SER A 212 -11.22 -12.21 11.03
C SER A 212 -10.50 -13.56 10.96
N ASP A 213 -10.24 -14.07 9.75
CA ASP A 213 -9.60 -15.36 9.54
C ASP A 213 -8.74 -15.39 8.27
N GLY A 214 -7.77 -16.30 8.25
CA GLY A 214 -6.90 -16.51 7.11
C GLY A 214 -5.59 -15.74 7.20
N PHE A 215 -4.86 -15.68 6.08
CA PHE A 215 -3.57 -15.02 6.05
C PHE A 215 -3.30 -14.33 4.71
N ARG A 216 -2.33 -13.41 4.72
CA ARG A 216 -1.73 -12.84 3.52
C ARG A 216 -0.22 -12.88 3.61
N SER A 217 0.41 -13.35 2.54
CA SER A 217 1.87 -13.34 2.33
C SER A 217 2.19 -12.46 1.13
N TYR A 218 2.95 -11.41 1.35
CA TYR A 218 3.37 -10.47 0.32
C TYR A 218 4.87 -10.33 0.30
N TYR A 219 5.47 -10.50 -0.88
CA TYR A 219 6.90 -10.28 -1.11
C TYR A 219 7.09 -9.36 -2.30
N SER A 220 7.98 -8.41 -2.21
CA SER A 220 8.43 -7.60 -3.34
C SER A 220 9.94 -7.44 -3.36
N VAL A 221 10.48 -7.33 -4.56
CA VAL A 221 11.88 -7.05 -4.82
C VAL A 221 12.01 -6.02 -5.92
N ASP A 222 12.86 -4.99 -5.68
CA ASP A 222 13.24 -3.98 -6.65
C ASP A 222 14.69 -4.22 -7.05
N LEU A 223 14.92 -4.44 -8.35
CA LEU A 223 16.22 -4.72 -8.92
C LEU A 223 16.65 -3.55 -9.80
N PRO A 224 17.81 -2.90 -9.55
CA PRO A 224 18.32 -1.85 -10.40
C PRO A 224 18.75 -2.43 -11.76
N ILE A 225 18.37 -1.76 -12.85
CA ILE A 225 18.78 -2.11 -14.23
C ILE A 225 19.80 -1.12 -14.74
N ILE A 226 19.45 0.18 -14.65
CA ILE A 226 20.29 1.31 -14.98
C ILE A 226 20.14 2.26 -13.82
N SER A 227 21.17 2.40 -13.00
CA SER A 227 21.07 3.18 -11.78
C SER A 227 22.45 3.76 -11.44
N ASP A 228 22.44 5.02 -10.99
CA ASP A 228 23.63 5.68 -10.48
C ASP A 228 24.02 5.12 -9.11
N ASN A 229 23.03 4.60 -8.35
CA ASN A 229 23.23 3.87 -7.10
C ASN A 229 22.47 2.54 -7.13
N ASN A 230 23.22 1.45 -7.28
CA ASN A 230 22.69 0.12 -7.53
C ASN A 230 22.22 -0.56 -6.22
N THR A 231 21.08 -0.15 -5.68
CA THR A 231 20.48 -0.73 -4.48
C THR A 231 19.39 -1.75 -4.84
N VAL A 232 19.53 -2.97 -4.35
CA VAL A 232 18.48 -3.99 -4.36
C VAL A 232 17.66 -3.86 -3.08
N THR A 233 16.35 -3.67 -3.23
CA THR A 233 15.43 -3.60 -2.09
C THR A 233 14.52 -4.82 -2.05
N ASN A 234 14.39 -5.43 -0.88
CA ASN A 234 13.45 -6.53 -0.64
C ASN A 234 12.49 -6.14 0.48
N PHE A 235 11.25 -6.54 0.34
CA PHE A 235 10.24 -6.39 1.38
C PHE A 235 9.39 -7.65 1.48
N TYR A 236 9.23 -8.18 2.69
CA TYR A 236 8.37 -9.31 2.99
C TYR A 236 7.41 -8.93 4.12
N ASN A 237 6.13 -9.24 3.93
CA ASN A 237 5.12 -9.09 4.96
C ASN A 237 4.21 -10.33 4.99
N TYR A 238 4.17 -10.96 6.14
CA TYR A 238 3.23 -12.05 6.44
C TYR A 238 2.30 -11.60 7.55
N LYS A 239 1.00 -11.82 7.40
CA LYS A 239 0.02 -11.55 8.43
C LYS A 239 -1.03 -12.65 8.45
N ILE A 240 -1.25 -13.22 9.63
CA ILE A 240 -2.27 -14.23 9.89
C ILE A 240 -3.27 -13.69 10.89
N PHE A 241 -4.52 -14.05 10.70
CA PHE A 241 -5.65 -13.69 11.57
C PHE A 241 -6.33 -14.95 12.04
N ASN A 242 -6.83 -14.94 13.26
CA ASN A 242 -7.61 -16.03 13.82
C ASN A 242 -8.55 -15.49 14.91
N GLU A 243 -9.77 -15.98 14.92
CA GLU A 243 -10.72 -15.76 15.99
C GLU A 243 -10.48 -16.80 17.09
N LEU A 244 -9.84 -16.39 18.21
CA LEU A 244 -9.50 -17.29 19.29
C LEU A 244 -10.71 -17.63 20.17
N TYR A 245 -11.65 -16.71 20.30
CA TYR A 245 -12.94 -16.88 20.96
C TYR A 245 -13.91 -15.83 20.41
N GLU A 246 -15.19 -15.99 20.65
CA GLU A 246 -16.27 -15.19 20.06
C GLU A 246 -15.98 -13.67 20.10
N ASN A 247 -15.97 -13.04 18.93
CA ASN A 247 -15.68 -11.62 18.71
C ASN A 247 -14.25 -11.17 19.12
N ASN A 248 -13.31 -12.07 19.28
CA ASN A 248 -11.89 -11.76 19.50
C ASN A 248 -11.08 -12.10 18.25
N ILE A 249 -10.60 -11.10 17.54
CA ILE A 249 -9.72 -11.29 16.42
C ILE A 249 -8.29 -11.03 16.85
N SER A 250 -7.47 -12.06 16.78
CA SER A 250 -6.04 -11.99 17.05
C SER A 250 -5.25 -12.06 15.76
N SER A 251 -4.15 -11.33 15.67
CA SER A 251 -3.28 -11.38 14.51
C SER A 251 -1.80 -11.35 14.89
N ILE A 252 -1.02 -12.06 14.08
CA ILE A 252 0.44 -12.04 14.11
C ILE A 252 0.91 -11.51 12.76
N SER A 253 1.77 -10.51 12.77
CA SER A 253 2.40 -9.97 11.56
C SER A 253 3.91 -10.00 11.68
N LEU A 254 4.59 -10.48 10.63
CA LEU A 254 6.02 -10.40 10.44
C LEU A 254 6.31 -9.46 9.28
N SER A 255 7.20 -8.50 9.46
CA SER A 255 7.66 -7.58 8.41
C SER A 255 9.17 -7.56 8.37
N LEU A 256 9.74 -7.87 7.23
CA LEU A 256 11.18 -7.87 6.96
C LEU A 256 11.45 -6.95 5.77
N SER A 257 12.53 -6.18 5.83
CA SER A 257 12.99 -5.42 4.68
C SER A 257 14.51 -5.35 4.66
N SER A 258 15.07 -5.31 3.45
CA SER A 258 16.49 -5.10 3.23
C SER A 258 16.73 -4.16 2.05
N ALA A 259 17.74 -3.32 2.15
CA ALA A 259 18.26 -2.47 1.08
C ALA A 259 19.77 -2.67 1.03
N ASN A 260 20.30 -3.18 -0.09
CA ASN A 260 21.70 -3.53 -0.22
C ASN A 260 22.27 -2.98 -1.52
N SER A 261 23.34 -2.23 -1.45
CA SER A 261 24.11 -1.86 -2.63
C SER A 261 24.84 -3.08 -3.19
N ILE A 262 24.73 -3.31 -4.50
CA ILE A 262 25.46 -4.40 -5.19
C ILE A 262 26.79 -3.94 -5.77
N THR A 263 27.11 -2.65 -5.75
CA THR A 263 28.39 -2.08 -6.22
C THR A 263 29.37 -1.86 -5.08
N GLY A 264 28.93 -1.98 -3.83
CA GLY A 264 29.77 -1.74 -2.65
C GLY A 264 29.80 -0.28 -2.18
N ASP A 265 29.02 0.59 -2.82
CA ASP A 265 28.79 1.95 -2.36
C ASP A 265 27.81 1.97 -1.18
N ASP A 266 27.78 3.08 -0.42
CA ASP A 266 26.81 3.27 0.65
C ASP A 266 25.40 3.30 0.06
N VAL A 267 24.42 2.68 0.74
CA VAL A 267 23.01 2.81 0.38
C VAL A 267 22.59 4.28 0.51
N LYS A 268 21.96 4.79 -0.55
CA LYS A 268 21.53 6.20 -0.63
C LYS A 268 20.54 6.55 0.49
N LEU A 269 20.68 7.72 1.10
CA LEU A 269 19.83 8.15 2.23
C LEU A 269 18.33 8.04 1.95
N SER A 270 17.91 8.32 0.71
CA SER A 270 16.52 8.20 0.28
C SER A 270 16.02 6.75 0.12
N GLU A 271 16.94 5.79 0.06
CA GLU A 271 16.68 4.36 -0.09
C GLU A 271 16.89 3.59 1.21
N ARG A 272 17.47 4.22 2.23
CA ARG A 272 17.55 3.62 3.56
C ARG A 272 16.18 3.38 4.15
N LEU A 273 16.10 2.33 4.93
CA LEU A 273 14.86 1.86 5.52
C LEU A 273 14.60 2.55 6.85
N TYR A 274 13.32 2.75 7.15
CA TYR A 274 12.82 3.20 8.44
C TYR A 274 11.65 2.29 8.82
N ILE A 275 11.56 1.89 10.10
CA ILE A 275 10.41 1.11 10.56
C ILE A 275 9.16 1.97 10.44
N PRO A 276 8.14 1.52 9.69
CA PRO A 276 6.86 2.22 9.65
C PRO A 276 6.26 2.31 11.06
N GLN A 277 5.84 3.49 11.44
CA GLN A 277 5.41 3.77 12.80
C GLN A 277 4.22 2.92 13.28
N LYS A 278 3.29 2.56 12.37
CA LYS A 278 2.20 1.63 12.65
C LYS A 278 2.69 0.21 13.03
N LYS A 279 3.99 -0.08 12.76
CA LYS A 279 4.60 -1.38 13.07
C LYS A 279 5.45 -1.37 14.34
N LEU A 280 5.84 -0.21 14.84
CA LEU A 280 6.58 -0.07 16.10
C LEU A 280 5.99 1.12 16.87
N ARG A 281 4.84 0.91 17.48
CA ARG A 281 4.11 1.90 18.28
C ARG A 281 4.88 2.17 19.58
N GLY A 282 4.71 3.36 20.16
CA GLY A 282 5.47 3.77 21.35
C GLY A 282 6.80 4.48 21.03
N PHE A 283 7.13 4.61 19.74
CA PHE A 283 8.32 5.32 19.27
C PHE A 283 7.92 6.43 18.29
N ALA A 284 8.64 7.53 18.30
CA ALA A 284 8.41 8.62 17.38
C ALA A 284 8.80 8.23 15.94
N LYS A 285 8.05 8.73 14.96
CA LYS A 285 8.23 8.43 13.52
C LYS A 285 9.67 8.66 13.06
N GLY A 286 10.30 7.61 12.55
CA GLY A 286 11.67 7.66 12.01
C GLY A 286 12.76 8.02 13.02
N LYS A 287 12.44 8.05 14.32
CA LYS A 287 13.40 8.39 15.40
C LYS A 287 13.86 7.14 16.16
N VAL A 288 14.11 6.07 15.41
CA VAL A 288 14.56 4.77 15.89
C VAL A 288 15.71 4.30 14.99
N GLY A 289 16.76 3.77 15.58
CA GLY A 289 17.90 3.17 14.87
C GLY A 289 19.13 4.05 14.76
N PRO A 290 20.02 3.75 13.82
CA PRO A 290 21.31 4.41 13.67
C PRO A 290 21.22 5.93 13.50
N VAL A 291 22.15 6.64 14.15
CA VAL A 291 22.24 8.11 14.15
C VAL A 291 23.64 8.53 13.72
N ASP A 292 23.72 9.45 12.77
CA ASP A 292 24.95 10.13 12.35
C ASP A 292 24.87 11.60 12.77
N GLY A 293 25.66 11.97 13.78
CA GLY A 293 25.54 13.29 14.42
C GLY A 293 24.22 13.46 15.16
N THR A 294 23.31 14.26 14.62
CA THR A 294 21.95 14.49 15.14
C THR A 294 20.87 13.83 14.31
N ASP A 295 21.24 13.28 13.15
CA ASP A 295 20.31 12.80 12.13
C ASP A 295 20.09 11.30 12.22
N TYR A 296 18.82 10.88 12.17
CA TYR A 296 18.46 9.48 12.07
C TYR A 296 18.59 9.03 10.61
N ILE A 297 19.59 8.21 10.34
CA ILE A 297 19.95 7.83 8.98
C ILE A 297 19.26 6.56 8.48
N GLY A 298 18.37 5.94 9.30
CA GLY A 298 17.76 4.67 8.98
C GLY A 298 18.76 3.52 9.00
N GLY A 299 18.37 2.37 8.42
CA GLY A 299 19.21 1.19 8.31
C GLY A 299 19.06 0.49 6.97
N ASN A 300 19.93 -0.47 6.71
CA ASN A 300 19.83 -1.32 5.53
C ASN A 300 18.89 -2.52 5.75
N TYR A 301 18.56 -2.82 7.01
CA TYR A 301 17.67 -3.93 7.38
C TYR A 301 16.71 -3.51 8.47
N TYR A 302 15.49 -3.99 8.41
CA TYR A 302 14.63 -4.04 9.58
C TYR A 302 13.85 -5.36 9.65
N ALA A 303 13.53 -5.76 10.89
CA ALA A 303 12.63 -6.85 11.18
C ALA A 303 11.67 -6.42 12.29
N VAL A 304 10.36 -6.68 12.11
CA VAL A 304 9.33 -6.34 13.09
C VAL A 304 8.31 -7.47 13.18
N ILE A 305 7.97 -7.83 14.41
CA ILE A 305 6.88 -8.72 14.75
C ILE A 305 5.82 -7.91 15.50
N ASN A 306 4.57 -8.00 15.05
CA ASN A 306 3.43 -7.40 15.74
C ASN A 306 2.47 -8.50 16.17
N LEU A 307 2.11 -8.50 17.43
CA LEU A 307 1.02 -9.29 17.98
C LEU A 307 -0.10 -8.32 18.33
N SER A 308 -1.31 -8.57 17.88
CA SER A 308 -2.46 -7.75 18.23
C SER A 308 -3.70 -8.62 18.46
N SER A 309 -4.54 -8.17 19.36
CA SER A 309 -5.78 -8.87 19.71
C SER A 309 -6.86 -7.83 20.00
N THR A 310 -7.99 -7.93 19.33
CA THR A 310 -9.17 -7.14 19.69
C THR A 310 -9.71 -7.62 21.02
N LEU A 311 -10.15 -6.68 21.85
CA LEU A 311 -10.84 -7.03 23.08
C LEU A 311 -12.32 -7.28 22.75
N PRO A 312 -12.92 -8.37 23.23
CA PRO A 312 -14.33 -8.61 23.02
C PRO A 312 -15.11 -7.45 23.61
N GLN A 313 -16.11 -7.02 22.91
CA GLN A 313 -16.97 -5.85 23.13
C GLN A 313 -17.11 -5.41 24.59
N VAL A 314 -16.06 -4.75 25.12
CA VAL A 314 -16.12 -4.08 26.44
C VAL A 314 -17.16 -2.94 26.42
N LEU A 315 -17.47 -2.46 25.22
CA LEU A 315 -18.46 -1.43 24.94
C LEU A 315 -19.62 -2.02 24.13
N SER A 316 -20.32 -2.96 24.70
CA SER A 316 -21.37 -3.79 24.07
C SER A 316 -22.48 -3.04 23.29
N ASN A 317 -22.53 -1.71 23.33
CA ASN A 317 -23.52 -0.90 22.64
C ASN A 317 -22.97 -0.05 21.47
N ASN A 318 -21.66 -0.07 21.18
CA ASN A 318 -21.06 0.75 20.12
C ASN A 318 -20.32 -0.13 19.09
N GLN A 319 -21.00 -0.46 18.01
CA GLN A 319 -20.44 -1.20 16.86
C GLN A 319 -19.36 -0.43 16.08
N ASN A 320 -19.14 0.84 16.41
CA ASN A 320 -18.24 1.74 15.70
C ASN A 320 -16.89 1.94 16.40
N ILE A 321 -16.62 1.22 17.49
CA ILE A 321 -15.37 1.35 18.25
C ILE A 321 -14.74 -0.03 18.41
N ASP A 322 -13.53 -0.17 17.86
CA ASP A 322 -12.68 -1.33 18.05
C ASP A 322 -11.61 -1.02 19.09
N LEU A 323 -11.58 -1.78 20.17
CA LEU A 323 -10.55 -1.72 21.20
C LEU A 323 -9.65 -2.93 21.09
N GLY A 324 -8.34 -2.74 21.12
CA GLY A 324 -7.38 -3.83 21.03
C GLY A 324 -6.13 -3.61 21.86
N THR A 325 -5.45 -4.71 22.13
CA THR A 325 -4.11 -4.74 22.74
C THR A 325 -3.08 -5.10 21.71
N PHE A 326 -1.84 -4.69 21.94
CA PHE A 326 -0.74 -5.05 21.05
C PHE A 326 0.59 -5.21 21.79
N LEU A 327 1.46 -6.01 21.19
CA LEU A 327 2.88 -6.10 21.51
C LEU A 327 3.66 -5.99 20.20
N ASP A 328 4.51 -4.98 20.09
CA ASP A 328 5.37 -4.75 18.93
C ASP A 328 6.82 -5.01 19.35
N VAL A 329 7.53 -5.78 18.53
CA VAL A 329 8.95 -6.10 18.75
C VAL A 329 9.68 -5.93 17.42
N GLY A 330 10.79 -5.19 17.41
CA GLY A 330 11.54 -5.00 16.17
C GLY A 330 12.91 -4.39 16.36
N ASN A 331 13.66 -4.42 15.28
CA ASN A 331 14.94 -3.74 15.19
C ASN A 331 15.14 -3.18 13.78
N ILE A 332 16.02 -2.15 13.69
CA ILE A 332 16.52 -1.57 12.46
C ILE A 332 18.03 -1.40 12.60
N TRP A 333 18.79 -1.89 11.62
CA TRP A 333 20.24 -1.97 11.70
C TRP A 333 20.89 -2.00 10.32
N GLY A 334 22.21 -2.20 10.29
CA GLY A 334 22.98 -2.30 9.07
C GLY A 334 23.14 -0.92 8.44
N VAL A 335 24.25 -0.28 8.75
CA VAL A 335 24.73 0.89 8.06
C VAL A 335 26.11 0.55 7.54
N ASP A 336 26.51 1.21 6.46
CA ASP A 336 27.78 0.90 5.80
C ASP A 336 28.99 1.29 6.67
N ASP A 337 28.80 2.17 7.66
CA ASP A 337 29.76 2.42 8.72
C ASP A 337 29.45 1.63 9.99
N SER A 338 30.25 0.62 10.26
CA SER A 338 30.09 -0.25 11.43
C SER A 338 30.17 0.48 12.78
N SER A 339 30.73 1.68 12.85
CA SER A 339 30.79 2.49 14.08
C SER A 339 29.41 3.06 14.47
N LEU A 340 28.46 3.11 13.54
CA LEU A 340 27.10 3.63 13.73
C LEU A 340 26.05 2.50 13.78
N ASP A 341 26.47 1.23 13.62
CA ASP A 341 25.53 0.11 13.58
C ASP A 341 24.92 -0.20 14.95
N GLU A 342 23.62 -0.46 14.96
CA GLU A 342 22.82 -0.79 16.14
C GLU A 342 22.17 -2.20 16.02
N SER A 343 22.89 -3.16 15.48
CA SER A 343 22.37 -4.52 15.23
C SER A 343 21.92 -5.27 16.49
N SER A 344 22.50 -4.96 17.65
CA SER A 344 22.18 -5.60 18.93
C SER A 344 21.00 -4.99 19.68
N GLU A 345 20.47 -3.86 19.23
CA GLU A 345 19.44 -3.12 19.95
C GLU A 345 18.03 -3.64 19.61
N LEU A 346 17.42 -4.39 20.52
CA LEU A 346 16.04 -4.83 20.37
C LEU A 346 15.08 -3.79 20.98
N ARG A 347 14.07 -3.40 20.21
CA ARG A 347 13.02 -2.47 20.62
C ARG A 347 11.71 -3.21 20.80
N SER A 348 11.02 -2.91 21.88
CA SER A 348 9.69 -3.49 22.10
C SER A 348 8.77 -2.52 22.83
N SER A 349 7.48 -2.66 22.57
CA SER A 349 6.44 -1.87 23.22
C SER A 349 5.16 -2.68 23.36
N ILE A 350 4.40 -2.37 24.39
CA ILE A 350 3.07 -2.91 24.64
C ILE A 350 2.07 -1.76 24.76
N GLY A 351 0.83 -1.97 24.35
CA GLY A 351 -0.14 -0.91 24.43
C GLY A 351 -1.57 -1.29 24.12
N LEU A 352 -2.40 -0.24 24.09
CA LEU A 352 -3.81 -0.27 23.74
C LEU A 352 -4.04 0.55 22.49
N GLY A 353 -4.84 0.04 21.56
CA GLY A 353 -5.32 0.74 20.37
C GLY A 353 -6.84 0.91 20.44
N VAL A 354 -7.32 2.04 19.97
CA VAL A 354 -8.74 2.35 19.82
C VAL A 354 -8.95 2.88 18.42
N ASP A 355 -9.74 2.18 17.62
CA ASP A 355 -10.19 2.66 16.32
C ASP A 355 -11.68 3.00 16.42
N TRP A 356 -12.02 4.27 16.18
CA TRP A 356 -13.37 4.77 16.25
C TRP A 356 -13.81 5.27 14.87
N PHE A 357 -14.79 4.60 14.28
CA PHE A 357 -15.35 4.94 12.98
C PHE A 357 -16.41 6.04 13.16
N THR A 358 -16.06 7.28 12.80
CA THR A 358 -16.94 8.44 12.90
C THR A 358 -17.47 8.86 11.52
N PRO A 359 -18.56 9.63 11.46
CA PRO A 359 -19.08 10.17 10.19
C PRO A 359 -18.10 11.08 9.44
N VAL A 360 -17.10 11.64 10.14
CA VAL A 360 -16.05 12.51 9.56
C VAL A 360 -14.77 11.77 9.24
N GLY A 361 -14.75 10.43 9.39
CA GLY A 361 -13.63 9.57 9.14
C GLY A 361 -13.19 8.76 10.36
N PRO A 362 -12.30 7.79 10.17
CA PRO A 362 -11.76 6.98 11.26
C PRO A 362 -10.85 7.81 12.16
N LEU A 363 -11.05 7.66 13.46
CA LEU A 363 -10.18 8.16 14.52
C LEU A 363 -9.43 6.99 15.11
N SER A 364 -8.11 7.02 15.05
CA SER A 364 -7.26 5.99 15.65
C SER A 364 -6.45 6.59 16.78
N PHE A 365 -6.50 5.96 17.95
CA PHE A 365 -5.68 6.31 19.10
C PHE A 365 -4.81 5.12 19.48
N SER A 366 -3.57 5.37 19.88
CA SER A 366 -2.72 4.36 20.46
C SER A 366 -2.01 4.90 21.70
N PHE A 367 -2.05 4.11 22.76
CA PHE A 367 -1.30 4.33 24.00
C PHE A 367 -0.30 3.19 24.11
N ALA A 368 0.99 3.51 24.02
CA ALA A 368 2.05 2.54 23.99
C ALA A 368 3.09 2.83 25.07
N HIS A 369 3.56 1.79 25.73
CA HIS A 369 4.66 1.85 26.67
C HIS A 369 5.86 1.09 26.10
N PRO A 370 6.98 1.75 25.80
CA PRO A 370 8.20 1.09 25.41
C PRO A 370 8.76 0.24 26.53
N ILE A 371 9.04 -1.04 26.25
CA ILE A 371 9.65 -1.99 27.21
C ILE A 371 11.16 -1.96 27.06
N THR A 372 11.65 -2.05 25.82
CA THR A 372 13.08 -1.95 25.49
C THR A 372 13.27 -0.91 24.40
N LYS A 373 14.38 -0.18 24.41
CA LYS A 373 14.73 0.86 23.46
C LYS A 373 16.23 1.01 23.32
N GLY A 374 16.69 1.46 22.17
CA GLY A 374 18.07 1.87 21.95
C GLY A 374 18.40 3.22 22.62
N LYS A 375 19.69 3.50 22.74
CA LYS A 375 20.19 4.69 23.45
C LYS A 375 19.68 5.99 22.85
N ASN A 376 19.60 6.06 21.53
CA ASN A 376 19.23 7.26 20.78
C ASN A 376 17.75 7.33 20.41
N ASP A 377 16.97 6.28 20.70
CA ASP A 377 15.58 6.21 20.31
C ASP A 377 14.73 7.26 21.01
N LYS A 378 13.83 7.92 20.26
CA LYS A 378 12.80 8.80 20.83
C LYS A 378 11.50 8.04 20.96
N THR A 379 10.91 8.09 22.14
CA THR A 379 9.66 7.41 22.47
C THR A 379 8.48 8.38 22.40
N GLU A 380 7.31 7.84 22.06
CA GLU A 380 6.04 8.57 21.96
C GLU A 380 4.91 7.70 22.54
N THR A 381 4.49 8.02 23.76
CA THR A 381 3.53 7.20 24.51
C THR A 381 2.11 7.27 23.98
N PHE A 382 1.72 8.41 23.43
CA PHE A 382 0.38 8.64 22.91
C PHE A 382 0.44 9.11 21.48
N ARG A 383 -0.44 8.57 20.65
CA ARG A 383 -0.59 8.94 19.25
C ARG A 383 -2.06 8.95 18.86
N PHE A 384 -2.41 9.87 18.01
CA PHE A 384 -3.71 9.88 17.37
C PHE A 384 -3.58 10.20 15.88
N ASN A 385 -4.53 9.68 15.11
CA ASN A 385 -4.76 10.03 13.72
C ASN A 385 -6.26 10.25 13.52
N LEU A 386 -6.60 11.35 12.89
CA LEU A 386 -7.93 11.64 12.38
C LEU A 386 -7.84 11.82 10.89
N GLY A 387 -8.62 11.14 10.12
CA GLY A 387 -8.70 11.42 8.70
C GLY A 387 -9.30 10.30 7.89
N THR A 388 -9.85 10.68 6.78
CA THR A 388 -10.20 9.78 5.70
C THR A 388 -8.91 9.46 4.94
N THR A 389 -8.27 8.35 5.26
CA THR A 389 -7.29 7.76 4.34
C THR A 389 -8.07 7.06 3.24
N PHE A 390 -8.09 7.68 2.07
CA PHE A 390 -8.63 7.07 0.86
C PHE A 390 -7.60 6.14 0.20
#